data_c317173e0a6977d39954c463ae93672a
#
_entry.id   c317173e0a6977d39954c463ae93672a
#
_cell.length_a   1.000
_cell.length_b   1.000
_cell.length_c   1.000
_cell.angle_alpha   90.00
_cell.angle_beta   90.00
_cell.angle_gamma   90.00
#
_symmetry.space_group_name_H-M   'P 1'
#
loop_
_entity.id
_entity.type
_entity.pdbx_description
1 polymer ?
#
loop_
_entity_poly.entity_id
_entity_poly.type
_entity_poly.pdbx_seq_one_letter_code
_entity_poly.pdbx_strand_id
1 'polypeptide(L)'
;RRHILCYDDSPAVLDFVGSERAREVAMVGSACPDHLVHTKHWPLFVDWDGVDVEGLKARLAQEIARYREAYLRYVETHRSPQDPIMDPSPRIVLIPGLGMIATGRDAFMAGVARDLYHRAIAVMHGATALDRFVSLTPAEAYAVEYWPLELYKLTLRPPERELAGRVAVITGGASGIGRATAYRLAQEGAHLVILDINREGAEAVAADLVARYGEGRSLAVPCDVTDEAQVAEAFRQAVLAYGGVDIVINNAGIAHSAPITETHLEDWDRVYNVLVRGYFLVAREAFRIWKAQGIGGSMVIVASKNALAAGKNVAAYSSAKAAEVHLARCLAEEGGEIGVRVNVVCPDAVLRGSSIWDTRWREERARTYGIAPEQLEEFYRQRTTLKVNVFPEDVAEAILFFASDRSAKTTGGILTVDGGVPTAYVR
;
A
#
# COMPACT_ATOMS: atom_id res chain seq x y z
N ARG A 1 13.85 2.63 -8.52
CA ARG A 1 12.47 3.14 -8.57
C ARG A 1 11.49 1.98 -8.34
N ARG A 2 10.42 2.19 -7.60
CA ARG A 2 9.31 1.24 -7.44
C ARG A 2 8.29 1.48 -8.55
N HIS A 3 7.62 0.42 -8.98
CA HIS A 3 6.55 0.46 -9.97
C HIS A 3 5.27 -0.09 -9.35
N ILE A 4 4.14 0.48 -9.75
CA ILE A 4 2.84 -0.13 -9.53
C ILE A 4 2.59 -1.08 -10.70
N LEU A 5 2.06 -2.26 -10.39
CA LEU A 5 1.72 -3.28 -11.37
C LEU A 5 0.21 -3.35 -11.55
N CYS A 6 -0.23 -3.62 -12.76
CA CYS A 6 -1.62 -3.92 -13.09
C CYS A 6 -1.64 -5.28 -13.79
N TYR A 7 -2.28 -6.25 -13.17
CA TYR A 7 -2.42 -7.60 -13.69
C TYR A 7 -3.68 -7.73 -14.53
N ASP A 8 -3.60 -8.51 -15.62
CA ASP A 8 -4.69 -8.73 -16.55
C ASP A 8 -4.65 -10.15 -17.11
N ASP A 9 -5.64 -10.95 -16.76
CA ASP A 9 -5.90 -12.31 -17.21
C ASP A 9 -7.20 -12.42 -18.03
N SER A 10 -7.60 -11.32 -18.67
CA SER A 10 -8.78 -11.31 -19.52
C SER A 10 -8.69 -12.32 -20.66
N PRO A 11 -9.82 -12.85 -21.15
CA PRO A 11 -9.81 -13.85 -22.21
C PRO A 11 -9.01 -13.42 -23.44
N ALA A 12 -9.09 -12.15 -23.85
CA ALA A 12 -8.35 -11.64 -25.00
C ALA A 12 -6.83 -11.66 -24.79
N VAL A 13 -6.37 -11.36 -23.56
CA VAL A 13 -4.95 -11.42 -23.21
C VAL A 13 -4.47 -12.87 -23.14
N LEU A 14 -5.21 -13.74 -22.45
CA LEU A 14 -4.84 -15.17 -22.33
C LEU A 14 -4.80 -15.88 -23.70
N ASP A 15 -5.77 -15.59 -24.57
CA ASP A 15 -5.79 -16.12 -25.94
C ASP A 15 -4.56 -15.66 -26.74
N PHE A 16 -4.23 -14.38 -26.65
CA PHE A 16 -3.05 -13.82 -27.31
C PHE A 16 -1.76 -14.45 -26.81
N VAL A 17 -1.48 -14.42 -25.50
CA VAL A 17 -0.21 -14.93 -24.94
C VAL A 17 -0.07 -16.45 -25.06
N GLY A 18 -1.18 -17.19 -25.19
CA GLY A 18 -1.23 -18.63 -25.39
C GLY A 18 -1.06 -19.07 -26.85
N SER A 19 -1.11 -18.15 -27.82
CA SER A 19 -0.97 -18.48 -29.21
C SER A 19 0.50 -18.85 -29.59
N GLU A 20 0.69 -19.78 -30.49
CA GLU A 20 2.03 -20.22 -30.95
C GLU A 20 2.89 -19.08 -31.51
N ARG A 21 2.24 -18.06 -32.10
CA ARG A 21 2.91 -16.91 -32.70
C ARG A 21 3.02 -15.69 -31.80
N ALA A 22 2.52 -15.76 -30.56
CA ALA A 22 2.46 -14.63 -29.64
C ALA A 22 3.80 -13.91 -29.51
N ARG A 23 4.86 -14.65 -29.21
CA ARG A 23 6.21 -14.08 -29.05
C ARG A 23 6.70 -13.44 -30.35
N GLU A 24 6.58 -14.12 -31.49
CA GLU A 24 7.00 -13.59 -32.77
C GLU A 24 6.34 -12.25 -33.06
N VAL A 25 5.02 -12.22 -32.96
CA VAL A 25 4.20 -11.04 -33.28
C VAL A 25 4.42 -9.89 -32.27
N ALA A 26 4.48 -10.19 -30.96
CA ALA A 26 4.70 -9.19 -29.94
C ALA A 26 6.07 -8.49 -30.05
N MET A 27 7.08 -9.21 -30.52
CA MET A 27 8.45 -8.68 -30.67
C MET A 27 8.69 -7.89 -31.96
N VAL A 28 7.70 -7.81 -32.88
CA VAL A 28 7.81 -6.96 -34.08
C VAL A 28 7.90 -5.49 -33.74
N GLY A 29 7.17 -5.06 -32.70
CA GLY A 29 7.20 -3.68 -32.22
C GLY A 29 5.84 -3.11 -31.83
N SER A 30 5.75 -1.82 -31.61
CA SER A 30 4.51 -1.13 -31.21
C SER A 30 3.48 -1.12 -32.35
N ALA A 31 2.20 -1.31 -32.01
CA ALA A 31 1.10 -1.23 -32.96
C ALA A 31 0.69 0.20 -33.35
N CYS A 32 1.11 1.19 -32.56
CA CYS A 32 0.84 2.61 -32.83
C CYS A 32 2.02 3.46 -32.31
N PRO A 33 2.51 4.43 -33.09
CA PRO A 33 3.63 5.29 -32.69
C PRO A 33 3.36 6.03 -31.38
N ASP A 34 2.18 6.59 -31.18
CA ASP A 34 1.82 7.37 -29.98
C ASP A 34 1.80 6.52 -28.69
N HIS A 35 1.73 5.20 -28.81
CA HIS A 35 1.77 4.29 -27.66
C HIS A 35 3.17 4.06 -27.10
N LEU A 36 4.23 4.33 -27.87
CA LEU A 36 5.63 4.03 -27.53
C LEU A 36 6.06 4.60 -26.17
N VAL A 37 5.66 5.82 -25.85
CA VAL A 37 6.00 6.47 -24.57
C VAL A 37 5.36 5.79 -23.36
N HIS A 38 4.33 4.97 -23.57
CA HIS A 38 3.59 4.26 -22.50
C HIS A 38 3.92 2.77 -22.46
N THR A 39 4.06 2.09 -23.64
CA THR A 39 4.24 0.64 -23.74
C THR A 39 5.67 0.22 -24.09
N LYS A 40 6.51 1.18 -24.53
CA LYS A 40 7.81 1.00 -25.20
C LYS A 40 7.68 0.29 -26.54
N HIS A 41 8.82 0.11 -27.21
CA HIS A 41 8.86 -0.48 -28.56
C HIS A 41 8.45 -1.95 -28.57
N TRP A 42 8.85 -2.75 -27.56
CA TRP A 42 8.47 -4.14 -27.40
C TRP A 42 8.16 -4.50 -25.94
N PRO A 43 7.36 -5.54 -25.68
CA PRO A 43 7.11 -6.06 -24.34
C PRO A 43 8.26 -6.95 -23.87
N LEU A 44 8.28 -7.27 -22.59
CA LEU A 44 9.02 -8.41 -22.08
C LEU A 44 8.14 -9.67 -22.21
N PHE A 45 8.58 -10.66 -22.98
CA PHE A 45 7.89 -11.94 -23.11
C PHE A 45 8.67 -13.02 -22.35
N VAL A 46 8.01 -13.66 -21.37
CA VAL A 46 8.63 -14.67 -20.50
C VAL A 46 7.89 -15.99 -20.60
N ASP A 47 8.59 -17.03 -21.08
CA ASP A 47 8.03 -18.37 -21.13
C ASP A 47 7.92 -18.97 -19.72
N TRP A 48 6.80 -19.65 -19.48
CA TRP A 48 6.52 -20.35 -18.24
C TRP A 48 5.76 -21.65 -18.54
N ASP A 49 6.08 -22.72 -17.81
CA ASP A 49 5.48 -24.04 -17.95
C ASP A 49 4.15 -24.20 -17.19
N GLY A 50 3.73 -23.18 -16.43
CA GLY A 50 2.51 -23.20 -15.65
C GLY A 50 2.63 -23.90 -14.28
N VAL A 51 3.80 -24.42 -13.90
CA VAL A 51 3.99 -25.26 -12.70
C VAL A 51 5.01 -24.69 -11.74
N ASP A 52 6.22 -24.38 -12.19
CA ASP A 52 7.33 -23.95 -11.34
C ASP A 52 7.31 -22.43 -11.07
N VAL A 53 6.73 -22.00 -9.94
CA VAL A 53 6.66 -20.60 -9.54
C VAL A 53 8.03 -20.03 -9.14
N GLU A 54 8.88 -20.81 -8.48
CA GLU A 54 10.23 -20.33 -8.09
C GLU A 54 11.13 -20.21 -9.32
N GLY A 55 11.02 -21.16 -10.26
CA GLY A 55 11.69 -21.05 -11.55
C GLY A 55 11.19 -19.86 -12.37
N LEU A 56 9.89 -19.51 -12.31
CA LEU A 56 9.35 -18.30 -12.94
C LEU A 56 9.97 -17.04 -12.33
N LYS A 57 10.08 -16.95 -11.00
CA LYS A 57 10.71 -15.79 -10.32
C LYS A 57 12.16 -15.60 -10.77
N ALA A 58 12.95 -16.68 -10.77
CA ALA A 58 14.35 -16.64 -11.21
C ALA A 58 14.45 -16.19 -12.68
N ARG A 59 13.59 -16.73 -13.54
CA ARG A 59 13.53 -16.40 -14.97
C ARG A 59 13.12 -14.95 -15.18
N LEU A 60 12.08 -14.45 -14.48
CA LEU A 60 11.67 -13.05 -14.53
C LEU A 60 12.81 -12.10 -14.17
N ALA A 61 13.55 -12.38 -13.10
CA ALA A 61 14.69 -11.57 -12.69
C ALA A 61 15.76 -11.50 -13.80
N GLN A 62 16.09 -12.64 -14.42
CA GLN A 62 17.05 -12.74 -15.52
C GLN A 62 16.57 -12.02 -16.77
N GLU A 63 15.32 -12.24 -17.19
CA GLU A 63 14.77 -11.65 -18.39
C GLU A 63 14.55 -10.15 -18.26
N ILE A 64 14.18 -9.64 -17.07
CA ILE A 64 14.12 -8.20 -16.78
C ILE A 64 15.52 -7.56 -16.92
N ALA A 65 16.57 -8.22 -16.42
CA ALA A 65 17.94 -7.73 -16.57
C ALA A 65 18.34 -7.66 -18.06
N ARG A 66 18.10 -8.74 -18.82
CA ARG A 66 18.35 -8.79 -20.28
C ARG A 66 17.56 -7.73 -21.05
N TYR A 67 16.28 -7.54 -20.71
CA TYR A 67 15.44 -6.51 -21.31
C TYR A 67 16.03 -5.11 -21.10
N ARG A 68 16.45 -4.81 -19.86
CA ARG A 68 17.05 -3.50 -19.51
C ARG A 68 18.33 -3.26 -20.30
N GLU A 69 19.18 -4.25 -20.43
CA GLU A 69 20.39 -4.15 -21.24
C GLU A 69 20.06 -3.95 -22.74
N ALA A 70 19.09 -4.68 -23.26
CA ALA A 70 18.66 -4.55 -24.65
C ALA A 70 18.08 -3.15 -24.93
N TYR A 71 17.24 -2.64 -24.01
CA TYR A 71 16.69 -1.30 -24.11
C TYR A 71 17.78 -0.21 -24.04
N LEU A 72 18.74 -0.34 -23.12
CA LEU A 72 19.85 0.59 -23.04
C LEU A 72 20.73 0.57 -24.29
N ARG A 73 20.99 -0.60 -24.89
CA ARG A 73 21.69 -0.69 -26.20
C ARG A 73 20.89 -0.02 -27.32
N TYR A 74 19.58 -0.24 -27.38
CA TYR A 74 18.69 0.45 -28.33
C TYR A 74 18.78 1.96 -28.19
N VAL A 75 18.68 2.48 -26.98
CA VAL A 75 18.83 3.92 -26.71
C VAL A 75 20.22 4.41 -27.15
N GLU A 76 21.29 3.75 -26.72
CA GLU A 76 22.67 4.17 -27.01
C GLU A 76 22.99 4.16 -28.51
N THR A 77 22.37 3.26 -29.29
CA THR A 77 22.55 3.17 -30.74
C THR A 77 21.93 4.36 -31.48
N HIS A 78 20.87 4.95 -30.95
CA HIS A 78 20.08 5.97 -31.67
C HIS A 78 20.09 7.36 -31.03
N ARG A 79 20.56 7.49 -29.76
CA ARG A 79 20.45 8.75 -29.00
C ARG A 79 21.40 9.86 -29.51
N SER A 80 20.92 11.08 -29.35
CA SER A 80 21.80 12.26 -29.33
C SER A 80 22.37 12.46 -27.90
N PRO A 81 23.57 13.07 -27.77
CA PRO A 81 24.24 13.25 -26.46
C PRO A 81 23.39 13.96 -25.40
N GLN A 82 22.48 14.84 -25.82
CA GLN A 82 21.57 15.61 -24.94
C GLN A 82 20.32 14.84 -24.53
N ASP A 83 20.01 13.71 -25.17
CA ASP A 83 18.78 12.96 -24.85
C ASP A 83 18.91 12.29 -23.49
N PRO A 84 17.87 12.36 -22.62
CA PRO A 84 17.90 11.68 -21.35
C PRO A 84 17.84 10.17 -21.52
N ILE A 85 18.41 9.41 -20.59
CA ILE A 85 18.16 7.97 -20.52
C ILE A 85 16.90 7.76 -19.68
N MET A 86 15.83 7.31 -20.36
CA MET A 86 14.58 6.98 -19.67
C MET A 86 14.71 5.65 -18.91
N ASP A 87 13.77 5.40 -17.98
CA ASP A 87 13.70 4.16 -17.20
C ASP A 87 13.71 2.94 -18.14
N PRO A 88 14.71 2.03 -18.05
CA PRO A 88 14.85 0.89 -18.96
C PRO A 88 13.93 -0.28 -18.62
N SER A 89 13.13 -0.21 -17.56
CA SER A 89 12.26 -1.31 -17.12
C SER A 89 11.11 -1.54 -18.11
N PRO A 90 10.67 -2.80 -18.33
CA PRO A 90 9.55 -3.10 -19.22
C PRO A 90 8.26 -2.45 -18.72
N ARG A 91 7.43 -2.00 -19.64
CA ARG A 91 6.08 -1.49 -19.36
C ARG A 91 5.03 -2.57 -19.45
N ILE A 92 5.27 -3.56 -20.30
CA ILE A 92 4.40 -4.71 -20.52
C ILE A 92 5.22 -5.98 -20.35
N VAL A 93 4.71 -6.90 -19.56
CA VAL A 93 5.25 -8.25 -19.39
C VAL A 93 4.17 -9.25 -19.79
N LEU A 94 4.49 -10.15 -20.71
CA LEU A 94 3.59 -11.17 -21.23
C LEU A 94 4.07 -12.54 -20.80
N ILE A 95 3.19 -13.33 -20.21
CA ILE A 95 3.51 -14.68 -19.72
C ILE A 95 2.42 -15.66 -20.16
N PRO A 96 2.73 -16.63 -21.05
CA PRO A 96 1.79 -17.66 -21.44
C PRO A 96 1.17 -18.38 -20.24
N GLY A 97 -0.15 -18.57 -20.25
CA GLY A 97 -0.89 -19.22 -19.19
C GLY A 97 -1.13 -18.36 -17.92
N LEU A 98 -0.44 -17.21 -17.80
CA LEU A 98 -0.66 -16.27 -16.69
C LEU A 98 -1.38 -14.99 -17.16
N GLY A 99 -0.96 -14.41 -18.29
CA GLY A 99 -1.56 -13.18 -18.81
C GLY A 99 -0.55 -12.06 -19.03
N MET A 100 -0.99 -10.83 -18.75
CA MET A 100 -0.22 -9.60 -18.91
C MET A 100 -0.05 -8.87 -17.58
N ILE A 101 1.15 -8.33 -17.36
CA ILE A 101 1.42 -7.38 -16.28
C ILE A 101 1.85 -6.07 -16.92
N ALA A 102 1.06 -5.01 -16.73
CA ALA A 102 1.43 -3.66 -17.10
C ALA A 102 2.07 -2.94 -15.91
N THR A 103 3.07 -2.09 -16.16
CA THR A 103 3.79 -1.38 -15.11
C THR A 103 3.71 0.13 -15.30
N GLY A 104 3.57 0.87 -14.21
CA GLY A 104 3.55 2.32 -14.21
C GLY A 104 4.18 2.92 -12.97
N ARG A 105 4.40 4.23 -12.98
CA ARG A 105 4.83 4.98 -11.78
C ARG A 105 3.71 5.08 -10.74
N ASP A 106 2.47 4.93 -11.17
CA ASP A 106 1.24 4.91 -10.40
C ASP A 106 0.21 4.00 -11.09
N ALA A 107 -0.90 3.70 -10.42
CA ALA A 107 -1.92 2.80 -10.93
C ALA A 107 -2.59 3.33 -12.21
N PHE A 108 -2.77 4.66 -12.32
CA PHE A 108 -3.31 5.26 -13.54
C PHE A 108 -2.41 4.97 -14.74
N MET A 109 -1.10 5.21 -14.63
CA MET A 109 -0.16 4.95 -15.72
C MET A 109 0.02 3.47 -16.04
N ALA A 110 -0.07 2.59 -15.04
CA ALA A 110 -0.09 1.13 -15.27
C ALA A 110 -1.36 0.72 -16.03
N GLY A 111 -2.52 1.29 -15.66
CA GLY A 111 -3.78 1.10 -16.38
C GLY A 111 -3.73 1.59 -17.83
N VAL A 112 -3.19 2.79 -18.06
CA VAL A 112 -2.98 3.33 -19.43
C VAL A 112 -2.13 2.38 -20.26
N ALA A 113 -1.00 1.88 -19.72
CA ALA A 113 -0.14 0.94 -20.46
C ALA A 113 -0.89 -0.37 -20.79
N ARG A 114 -1.68 -0.91 -19.86
CA ARG A 114 -2.55 -2.07 -20.04
C ARG A 114 -3.54 -1.83 -21.19
N ASP A 115 -4.30 -0.76 -21.13
CA ASP A 115 -5.39 -0.48 -22.08
C ASP A 115 -4.85 -0.22 -23.50
N LEU A 116 -3.71 0.45 -23.61
CA LEU A 116 -3.02 0.65 -24.88
C LEU A 116 -2.49 -0.68 -25.45
N TYR A 117 -2.02 -1.59 -24.59
CA TYR A 117 -1.56 -2.88 -25.06
C TYR A 117 -2.70 -3.83 -25.46
N HIS A 118 -3.88 -3.71 -24.84
CA HIS A 118 -5.11 -4.34 -25.35
C HIS A 118 -5.41 -3.92 -26.80
N ARG A 119 -5.27 -2.62 -27.11
CA ARG A 119 -5.41 -2.14 -28.50
C ARG A 119 -4.35 -2.72 -29.41
N ALA A 120 -3.11 -2.82 -28.93
CA ALA A 120 -2.03 -3.45 -29.69
C ALA A 120 -2.34 -4.92 -29.99
N ILE A 121 -2.81 -5.72 -29.02
CA ILE A 121 -3.25 -7.10 -29.21
C ILE A 121 -4.31 -7.20 -30.31
N ALA A 122 -5.34 -6.36 -30.28
CA ALA A 122 -6.40 -6.35 -31.28
C ALA A 122 -5.87 -6.02 -32.69
N VAL A 123 -4.95 -5.07 -32.82
CA VAL A 123 -4.30 -4.71 -34.09
C VAL A 123 -3.42 -5.85 -34.60
N MET A 124 -2.60 -6.46 -33.74
CA MET A 124 -1.75 -7.58 -34.08
C MET A 124 -2.57 -8.78 -34.57
N HIS A 125 -3.66 -9.09 -33.87
CA HIS A 125 -4.57 -10.17 -34.26
C HIS A 125 -5.22 -9.89 -35.61
N GLY A 126 -5.77 -8.70 -35.85
CA GLY A 126 -6.39 -8.32 -37.12
C GLY A 126 -5.38 -8.33 -38.31
N ALA A 127 -4.17 -7.78 -38.07
CA ALA A 127 -3.14 -7.73 -39.10
C ALA A 127 -2.67 -9.15 -39.50
N THR A 128 -2.44 -10.02 -38.53
CA THR A 128 -1.99 -11.42 -38.81
C THR A 128 -3.07 -12.28 -39.39
N ALA A 129 -4.35 -11.95 -39.21
CA ALA A 129 -5.46 -12.63 -39.87
C ALA A 129 -5.57 -12.31 -41.38
N LEU A 130 -5.10 -11.11 -41.78
CA LEU A 130 -5.12 -10.66 -43.17
C LEU A 130 -3.83 -10.97 -43.92
N ASP A 131 -2.66 -10.74 -43.30
CA ASP A 131 -1.35 -10.99 -43.86
C ASP A 131 -0.31 -11.10 -42.73
N ARG A 132 0.41 -10.01 -42.45
CA ARG A 132 1.44 -9.93 -41.42
C ARG A 132 1.33 -8.61 -40.64
N PHE A 133 1.66 -8.68 -39.36
CA PHE A 133 1.86 -7.46 -38.57
C PHE A 133 3.21 -6.85 -38.88
N VAL A 134 3.24 -5.53 -39.07
CA VAL A 134 4.45 -4.72 -39.28
C VAL A 134 4.46 -3.53 -38.33
N SER A 135 5.63 -3.07 -37.93
CA SER A 135 5.82 -1.93 -37.05
C SER A 135 6.94 -1.03 -37.55
N LEU A 136 7.20 0.06 -36.81
CA LEU A 136 8.32 0.95 -37.05
C LEU A 136 9.66 0.22 -36.91
N THR A 137 10.67 0.65 -37.67
CA THR A 137 12.05 0.25 -37.40
C THR A 137 12.53 0.78 -36.06
N PRO A 138 13.55 0.19 -35.43
CA PRO A 138 14.10 0.71 -34.16
C PRO A 138 14.47 2.19 -34.19
N ALA A 139 15.04 2.68 -35.32
CA ALA A 139 15.40 4.08 -35.48
C ALA A 139 14.17 5.01 -35.53
N GLU A 140 13.13 4.62 -36.25
CA GLU A 140 11.85 5.36 -36.30
C GLU A 140 11.13 5.33 -34.94
N ALA A 141 11.11 4.18 -34.28
CA ALA A 141 10.54 4.03 -32.94
C ALA A 141 11.27 4.94 -31.93
N TYR A 142 12.61 5.02 -31.99
CA TYR A 142 13.39 5.91 -31.16
C TYR A 142 13.02 7.38 -31.44
N ALA A 143 12.92 7.78 -32.70
CA ALA A 143 12.59 9.16 -33.08
C ALA A 143 11.22 9.61 -32.53
N VAL A 144 10.26 8.68 -32.41
CA VAL A 144 8.95 8.96 -31.81
C VAL A 144 9.04 8.94 -30.26
N GLU A 145 9.64 7.91 -29.66
CA GLU A 145 9.74 7.76 -28.20
C GLU A 145 10.50 8.93 -27.56
N TYR A 146 11.52 9.44 -28.25
CA TYR A 146 12.38 10.56 -27.81
C TYR A 146 12.07 11.88 -28.53
N TRP A 147 10.88 12.00 -29.13
CA TRP A 147 10.49 13.25 -29.76
C TRP A 147 10.49 14.40 -28.75
N PRO A 148 11.09 15.57 -29.06
CA PRO A 148 11.25 16.67 -28.12
C PRO A 148 9.97 17.12 -27.42
N LEU A 149 8.81 17.06 -28.09
CA LEU A 149 7.52 17.40 -27.45
C LEU A 149 7.07 16.35 -26.44
N GLU A 150 7.35 15.06 -26.67
CA GLU A 150 7.05 14.01 -25.68
C GLU A 150 7.98 14.12 -24.47
N LEU A 151 9.25 14.39 -24.66
CA LEU A 151 10.20 14.68 -23.58
C LEU A 151 9.78 15.93 -22.79
N TYR A 152 9.34 16.98 -23.47
CA TYR A 152 8.84 18.19 -22.82
C TYR A 152 7.63 17.91 -21.93
N LYS A 153 6.65 17.13 -22.40
CA LYS A 153 5.49 16.70 -21.58
C LYS A 153 5.92 16.02 -20.26
N LEU A 154 7.02 15.26 -20.29
CA LEU A 154 7.56 14.62 -19.08
C LEU A 154 8.08 15.65 -18.07
N THR A 155 8.62 16.79 -18.54
CA THR A 155 9.12 17.86 -17.64
C THR A 155 8.01 18.64 -16.96
N LEU A 156 6.79 18.65 -17.52
CA LEU A 156 5.64 19.32 -16.94
C LEU A 156 5.03 18.55 -15.75
N ARG A 157 5.46 17.32 -15.51
CA ARG A 157 4.97 16.51 -14.41
C ARG A 157 5.51 17.04 -13.09
N PRO A 158 4.66 17.13 -12.05
CA PRO A 158 5.13 17.50 -10.72
C PRO A 158 6.18 16.49 -10.22
N PRO A 159 7.12 16.92 -9.36
CA PRO A 159 8.09 16.02 -8.75
C PRO A 159 7.40 14.94 -7.95
N GLU A 160 8.02 13.76 -7.91
CA GLU A 160 7.49 12.64 -7.12
C GLU A 160 7.49 13.01 -5.64
N ARG A 161 6.37 12.70 -4.97
CA ARG A 161 6.22 12.85 -3.53
C ARG A 161 6.93 11.72 -2.80
N GLU A 162 7.10 11.86 -1.49
CA GLU A 162 7.90 10.96 -0.65
C GLU A 162 7.48 9.49 -0.71
N LEU A 163 6.18 9.22 -0.84
CA LEU A 163 5.62 7.86 -0.91
C LEU A 163 5.17 7.48 -2.33
N ALA A 164 5.63 8.18 -3.36
CA ALA A 164 5.29 7.85 -4.75
C ALA A 164 5.69 6.40 -5.08
N GLY A 165 4.76 5.64 -5.68
CA GLY A 165 4.95 4.22 -6.02
C GLY A 165 4.95 3.27 -4.82
N ARG A 166 4.56 3.72 -3.62
CA ARG A 166 4.35 2.86 -2.45
C ARG A 166 2.90 2.47 -2.32
N VAL A 167 2.67 1.26 -1.81
CA VAL A 167 1.33 0.71 -1.50
C VAL A 167 1.19 0.57 0.01
N ALA A 168 0.18 1.23 0.58
CA ALA A 168 -0.09 1.21 2.01
C ALA A 168 -1.45 0.55 2.31
N VAL A 169 -1.44 -0.47 3.14
CA VAL A 169 -2.62 -1.13 3.69
C VAL A 169 -2.92 -0.54 5.06
N ILE A 170 -4.16 -0.07 5.28
CA ILE A 170 -4.58 0.58 6.53
C ILE A 170 -5.79 -0.14 7.09
N THR A 171 -5.67 -0.74 8.28
CA THR A 171 -6.80 -1.34 9.00
C THR A 171 -7.54 -0.30 9.84
N GLY A 172 -8.89 -0.38 9.90
CA GLY A 172 -9.70 0.65 10.55
C GLY A 172 -9.63 1.99 9.83
N GLY A 173 -9.60 1.96 8.49
CA GLY A 173 -9.36 3.14 7.64
C GLY A 173 -10.59 3.99 7.36
N ALA A 174 -11.79 3.57 7.76
CA ALA A 174 -13.03 4.30 7.51
C ALA A 174 -13.22 5.54 8.41
N SER A 175 -12.54 5.63 9.54
CA SER A 175 -12.74 6.72 10.51
C SER A 175 -11.46 7.10 11.27
N GLY A 176 -11.52 8.17 12.06
CA GLY A 176 -10.51 8.56 13.05
C GLY A 176 -9.09 8.62 12.50
N ILE A 177 -8.17 8.02 13.24
CA ILE A 177 -6.73 7.99 12.94
C ILE A 177 -6.46 7.30 11.60
N GLY A 178 -7.13 6.16 11.33
CA GLY A 178 -6.96 5.41 10.07
C GLY A 178 -7.32 6.25 8.86
N ARG A 179 -8.48 6.93 8.90
CA ARG A 179 -8.90 7.84 7.83
C ARG A 179 -7.93 9.01 7.64
N ALA A 180 -7.56 9.70 8.72
CA ALA A 180 -6.61 10.81 8.62
C ALA A 180 -5.25 10.35 8.04
N THR A 181 -4.79 9.17 8.45
CA THR A 181 -3.58 8.54 7.90
C THR A 181 -3.71 8.26 6.42
N ALA A 182 -4.87 7.73 5.97
CA ALA A 182 -5.10 7.48 4.55
C ALA A 182 -4.94 8.75 3.72
N TYR A 183 -5.57 9.86 4.13
CA TYR A 183 -5.41 11.15 3.44
C TYR A 183 -3.98 11.65 3.47
N ARG A 184 -3.32 11.53 4.61
CA ARG A 184 -1.94 12.00 4.76
C ARG A 184 -0.94 11.24 3.89
N LEU A 185 -1.06 9.91 3.84
CA LEU A 185 -0.21 9.09 2.98
C LEU A 185 -0.53 9.27 1.48
N ALA A 186 -1.82 9.44 1.11
CA ALA A 186 -2.22 9.77 -0.26
C ALA A 186 -1.63 11.12 -0.73
N GLN A 187 -1.61 12.12 0.14
CA GLN A 187 -0.99 13.41 -0.13
C GLN A 187 0.50 13.28 -0.46
N GLU A 188 1.18 12.28 0.11
CA GLU A 188 2.57 11.94 -0.21
C GLU A 188 2.72 10.97 -1.39
N GLY A 189 1.64 10.65 -2.08
CA GLY A 189 1.67 9.88 -3.32
C GLY A 189 1.52 8.37 -3.16
N ALA A 190 1.21 7.85 -1.96
CA ALA A 190 0.94 6.44 -1.76
C ALA A 190 -0.35 5.99 -2.44
N HIS A 191 -0.41 4.71 -2.83
CA HIS A 191 -1.65 3.99 -3.16
C HIS A 191 -2.19 3.34 -1.90
N LEU A 192 -3.49 3.42 -1.67
CA LEU A 192 -4.11 3.04 -0.40
C LEU A 192 -5.04 1.85 -0.56
N VAL A 193 -4.92 0.89 0.36
CA VAL A 193 -5.92 -0.17 0.56
C VAL A 193 -6.57 0.06 1.92
N ILE A 194 -7.84 0.45 1.90
CA ILE A 194 -8.61 0.81 3.08
C ILE A 194 -9.36 -0.42 3.57
N LEU A 195 -8.90 -0.99 4.67
CA LEU A 195 -9.55 -2.14 5.32
C LEU A 195 -10.39 -1.66 6.49
N ASP A 196 -11.67 -1.99 6.47
CA ASP A 196 -12.58 -1.71 7.60
C ASP A 196 -13.73 -2.71 7.60
N ILE A 197 -14.28 -3.00 8.78
CA ILE A 197 -15.51 -3.79 8.91
C ILE A 197 -16.72 -2.96 8.44
N ASN A 198 -16.65 -1.64 8.54
CA ASN A 198 -17.61 -0.71 7.98
C ASN A 198 -17.36 -0.51 6.48
N ARG A 199 -17.99 -1.36 5.65
CA ARG A 199 -17.89 -1.33 4.20
C ARG A 199 -18.18 0.07 3.61
N GLU A 200 -19.31 0.66 3.96
CA GLU A 200 -19.77 1.95 3.41
C GLU A 200 -18.78 3.07 3.74
N GLY A 201 -18.27 3.10 4.97
CA GLY A 201 -17.27 4.07 5.40
C GLY A 201 -15.95 3.91 4.65
N ALA A 202 -15.48 2.67 4.44
CA ALA A 202 -14.26 2.40 3.68
C ALA A 202 -14.41 2.81 2.20
N GLU A 203 -15.54 2.46 1.57
CA GLU A 203 -15.85 2.83 0.19
C GLU A 203 -15.94 4.35 0.01
N ALA A 204 -16.56 5.07 0.96
CA ALA A 204 -16.64 6.53 0.93
C ALA A 204 -15.25 7.19 1.02
N VAL A 205 -14.38 6.70 1.91
CA VAL A 205 -12.98 7.18 2.02
C VAL A 205 -12.20 6.90 0.75
N ALA A 206 -12.31 5.70 0.19
CA ALA A 206 -11.63 5.34 -1.05
C ALA A 206 -12.10 6.18 -2.24
N ALA A 207 -13.40 6.41 -2.38
CA ALA A 207 -13.97 7.24 -3.43
C ALA A 207 -13.50 8.71 -3.35
N ASP A 208 -13.47 9.28 -2.14
CA ASP A 208 -12.97 10.65 -1.95
C ASP A 208 -11.46 10.76 -2.24
N LEU A 209 -10.67 9.74 -1.88
CA LEU A 209 -9.24 9.67 -2.22
C LEU A 209 -9.02 9.60 -3.74
N VAL A 210 -9.83 8.81 -4.45
CA VAL A 210 -9.79 8.74 -5.92
C VAL A 210 -10.18 10.09 -6.54
N ALA A 211 -11.23 10.72 -6.04
CA ALA A 211 -11.66 12.03 -6.53
C ALA A 211 -10.59 13.14 -6.35
N ARG A 212 -9.81 13.10 -5.27
CA ARG A 212 -8.77 14.09 -4.96
C ARG A 212 -7.43 13.81 -5.61
N TYR A 213 -7.02 12.55 -5.69
CA TYR A 213 -5.65 12.18 -6.05
C TYR A 213 -5.54 11.36 -7.35
N GLY A 214 -6.67 11.10 -8.01
CA GLY A 214 -6.74 10.44 -9.31
C GLY A 214 -7.16 8.98 -9.26
N GLU A 215 -7.54 8.48 -10.41
CA GLU A 215 -8.02 7.11 -10.62
C GLU A 215 -6.97 6.07 -10.17
N GLY A 216 -7.43 4.98 -9.58
CA GLY A 216 -6.58 3.90 -9.06
C GLY A 216 -5.80 4.26 -7.79
N ARG A 217 -6.03 5.45 -7.18
CA ARG A 217 -5.30 5.88 -5.98
C ARG A 217 -5.66 5.08 -4.74
N SER A 218 -6.87 4.57 -4.64
CA SER A 218 -7.34 3.85 -3.47
C SER A 218 -8.29 2.71 -3.82
N LEU A 219 -8.23 1.65 -3.01
CA LEU A 219 -9.11 0.49 -3.03
C LEU A 219 -9.71 0.31 -1.63
N ALA A 220 -11.02 0.12 -1.52
CA ALA A 220 -11.68 -0.29 -0.28
C ALA A 220 -11.89 -1.81 -0.29
N VAL A 221 -11.53 -2.47 0.81
CA VAL A 221 -11.79 -3.90 1.00
C VAL A 221 -12.42 -4.11 2.37
N PRO A 222 -13.70 -4.51 2.43
CA PRO A 222 -14.33 -4.87 3.69
C PRO A 222 -13.58 -6.02 4.36
N CYS A 223 -13.21 -5.83 5.62
CA CYS A 223 -12.40 -6.82 6.33
C CYS A 223 -12.64 -6.75 7.84
N ASP A 224 -13.07 -7.87 8.42
CA ASP A 224 -12.97 -8.11 9.86
C ASP A 224 -11.56 -8.64 10.14
N VAL A 225 -10.75 -7.86 10.86
CA VAL A 225 -9.36 -8.25 11.20
C VAL A 225 -9.27 -9.47 12.12
N THR A 226 -10.37 -9.91 12.73
CA THR A 226 -10.43 -11.11 13.54
C THR A 226 -10.63 -12.40 12.73
N ASP A 227 -10.99 -12.26 11.45
CA ASP A 227 -11.20 -13.34 10.49
C ASP A 227 -9.95 -13.53 9.61
N GLU A 228 -9.29 -14.67 9.80
CA GLU A 228 -8.07 -15.01 9.10
C GLU A 228 -8.24 -15.05 7.57
N ALA A 229 -9.37 -15.57 7.08
CA ALA A 229 -9.62 -15.70 5.65
C ALA A 229 -9.87 -14.33 5.00
N GLN A 230 -10.61 -13.44 5.67
CA GLN A 230 -10.83 -12.07 5.20
C GLN A 230 -9.53 -11.27 5.17
N VAL A 231 -8.67 -11.39 6.18
CA VAL A 231 -7.36 -10.74 6.18
C VAL A 231 -6.50 -11.24 5.02
N ALA A 232 -6.39 -12.54 4.81
CA ALA A 232 -5.64 -13.12 3.70
C ALA A 232 -6.17 -12.63 2.34
N GLU A 233 -7.50 -12.62 2.16
CA GLU A 233 -8.15 -12.16 0.94
C GLU A 233 -7.91 -10.66 0.69
N ALA A 234 -7.97 -9.83 1.74
CA ALA A 234 -7.71 -8.39 1.61
C ALA A 234 -6.27 -8.11 1.14
N PHE A 235 -5.29 -8.83 1.66
CA PHE A 235 -3.90 -8.70 1.20
C PHE A 235 -3.73 -9.25 -0.22
N ARG A 236 -4.42 -10.33 -0.60
CA ARG A 236 -4.43 -10.84 -1.97
C ARG A 236 -4.97 -9.77 -2.95
N GLN A 237 -6.08 -9.10 -2.61
CA GLN A 237 -6.62 -8.02 -3.43
C GLN A 237 -5.65 -6.83 -3.55
N ALA A 238 -4.95 -6.46 -2.49
CA ALA A 238 -3.92 -5.43 -2.53
C ALA A 238 -2.81 -5.78 -3.53
N VAL A 239 -2.32 -7.02 -3.49
CA VAL A 239 -1.29 -7.52 -4.41
C VAL A 239 -1.79 -7.54 -5.86
N LEU A 240 -3.02 -7.99 -6.11
CA LEU A 240 -3.58 -8.01 -7.48
C LEU A 240 -3.82 -6.60 -8.03
N ALA A 241 -4.22 -5.66 -7.19
CA ALA A 241 -4.50 -4.28 -7.61
C ALA A 241 -3.23 -3.46 -7.90
N TYR A 242 -2.15 -3.70 -7.13
CA TYR A 242 -0.98 -2.82 -7.16
C TYR A 242 0.37 -3.54 -7.34
N GLY A 243 0.38 -4.87 -7.31
CA GLY A 243 1.58 -5.69 -7.47
C GLY A 243 2.35 -5.96 -6.19
N GLY A 244 1.90 -5.46 -5.03
CA GLY A 244 2.55 -5.69 -3.75
C GLY A 244 2.11 -4.77 -2.64
N VAL A 245 2.79 -4.85 -1.50
CA VAL A 245 2.55 -4.02 -0.31
C VAL A 245 3.89 -3.49 0.22
N ASP A 246 3.98 -2.21 0.53
CA ASP A 246 5.18 -1.57 1.07
C ASP A 246 5.01 -1.16 2.54
N ILE A 247 3.81 -0.73 2.90
CA ILE A 247 3.49 -0.12 4.20
C ILE A 247 2.23 -0.78 4.75
N VAL A 248 2.24 -1.11 6.03
CA VAL A 248 1.05 -1.58 6.75
C VAL A 248 0.84 -0.72 7.99
N ILE A 249 -0.34 -0.12 8.09
CA ILE A 249 -0.79 0.61 9.28
C ILE A 249 -1.81 -0.26 10.01
N ASN A 250 -1.35 -0.90 11.07
CA ASN A 250 -2.18 -1.77 11.91
C ASN A 250 -2.84 -0.89 12.97
N ASN A 251 -4.08 -0.45 12.69
CA ASN A 251 -4.78 0.61 13.43
C ASN A 251 -6.19 0.20 13.89
N ALA A 252 -6.81 -0.81 13.28
CA ALA A 252 -8.17 -1.23 13.67
C ALA A 252 -8.27 -1.47 15.17
N GLY A 253 -9.29 -0.92 15.81
CA GLY A 253 -9.38 -1.04 17.26
C GLY A 253 -10.75 -0.74 17.84
N ILE A 254 -10.99 -1.31 19.01
CA ILE A 254 -12.15 -1.08 19.86
C ILE A 254 -11.68 -0.79 21.28
N ALA A 255 -12.57 -0.29 22.10
CA ALA A 255 -12.30 -0.04 23.51
C ALA A 255 -13.45 -0.52 24.41
N HIS A 256 -13.11 -0.88 25.64
CA HIS A 256 -14.06 -1.25 26.70
C HIS A 256 -13.56 -0.75 28.05
N SER A 257 -14.48 -0.28 28.90
CA SER A 257 -14.18 0.24 30.24
C SER A 257 -15.19 -0.25 31.26
N ALA A 258 -14.71 -1.09 32.16
CA ALA A 258 -15.43 -1.53 33.35
C ALA A 258 -14.46 -1.84 34.50
N PRO A 259 -14.89 -1.82 35.77
CA PRO A 259 -14.13 -2.42 36.86
C PRO A 259 -13.80 -3.87 36.56
N ILE A 260 -12.65 -4.38 37.03
CA ILE A 260 -12.23 -5.76 36.73
C ILE A 260 -13.26 -6.80 37.20
N THR A 261 -13.95 -6.53 38.31
CA THR A 261 -14.99 -7.39 38.86
C THR A 261 -16.30 -7.41 38.04
N GLU A 262 -16.46 -6.42 37.14
CA GLU A 262 -17.64 -6.24 36.30
C GLU A 262 -17.34 -6.48 34.81
N THR A 263 -16.07 -6.76 34.48
CA THR A 263 -15.67 -7.06 33.10
C THR A 263 -16.12 -8.48 32.72
N HIS A 264 -17.08 -8.59 31.79
CA HIS A 264 -17.53 -9.87 31.29
C HIS A 264 -16.46 -10.51 30.39
N LEU A 265 -16.39 -11.85 30.40
CA LEU A 265 -15.43 -12.59 29.58
C LEU A 265 -15.60 -12.28 28.09
N GLU A 266 -16.84 -12.12 27.62
CA GLU A 266 -17.16 -11.77 26.23
C GLU A 266 -16.56 -10.41 25.83
N ASP A 267 -16.60 -9.40 26.70
CA ASP A 267 -16.00 -8.08 26.44
C ASP A 267 -14.47 -8.16 26.44
N TRP A 268 -13.91 -8.95 27.34
CA TRP A 268 -12.47 -9.23 27.37
C TRP A 268 -12.03 -9.90 26.06
N ASP A 269 -12.69 -10.99 25.68
CA ASP A 269 -12.35 -11.76 24.47
C ASP A 269 -12.54 -10.92 23.21
N ARG A 270 -13.59 -10.12 23.12
CA ARG A 270 -13.80 -9.19 22.00
C ARG A 270 -12.65 -8.19 21.85
N VAL A 271 -12.20 -7.59 22.95
CA VAL A 271 -11.06 -6.66 22.94
C VAL A 271 -9.78 -7.36 22.50
N TYR A 272 -9.49 -8.53 23.04
CA TYR A 272 -8.29 -9.30 22.68
C TYR A 272 -8.33 -9.86 21.25
N ASN A 273 -9.50 -10.28 20.77
CA ASN A 273 -9.65 -10.74 19.39
C ASN A 273 -9.31 -9.63 18.40
N VAL A 274 -9.79 -8.40 18.61
CA VAL A 274 -9.48 -7.28 17.70
C VAL A 274 -8.05 -6.78 17.89
N LEU A 275 -7.64 -6.47 19.14
CA LEU A 275 -6.39 -5.75 19.41
C LEU A 275 -5.15 -6.66 19.43
N VAL A 276 -5.30 -7.95 19.73
CA VAL A 276 -4.14 -8.87 19.80
C VAL A 276 -4.15 -9.83 18.63
N ARG A 277 -5.22 -10.64 18.50
CA ARG A 277 -5.32 -11.60 17.40
C ARG A 277 -5.36 -10.91 16.03
N GLY A 278 -6.17 -9.85 15.88
CA GLY A 278 -6.26 -9.10 14.62
C GLY A 278 -4.91 -8.51 14.21
N TYR A 279 -4.19 -7.92 15.14
CA TYR A 279 -2.85 -7.36 14.88
C TYR A 279 -1.85 -8.44 14.45
N PHE A 280 -1.92 -9.62 15.08
CA PHE A 280 -1.11 -10.78 14.67
C PHE A 280 -1.46 -11.24 13.25
N LEU A 281 -2.75 -11.42 12.92
CA LEU A 281 -3.16 -11.89 11.60
C LEU A 281 -2.71 -10.93 10.49
N VAL A 282 -2.92 -9.64 10.67
CA VAL A 282 -2.47 -8.59 9.73
C VAL A 282 -0.95 -8.58 9.58
N ALA A 283 -0.22 -8.67 10.69
CA ALA A 283 1.25 -8.71 10.66
C ALA A 283 1.75 -9.95 9.93
N ARG A 284 1.18 -11.11 10.17
CA ARG A 284 1.58 -12.37 9.54
C ARG A 284 1.42 -12.31 8.02
N GLU A 285 0.29 -11.82 7.51
CA GLU A 285 0.08 -11.69 6.05
C GLU A 285 1.05 -10.68 5.43
N ALA A 286 1.27 -9.53 6.09
CA ALA A 286 2.26 -8.55 5.64
C ALA A 286 3.67 -9.15 5.52
N PHE A 287 4.11 -9.89 6.54
CA PHE A 287 5.42 -10.54 6.56
C PHE A 287 5.57 -11.62 5.47
N ARG A 288 4.51 -12.39 5.20
CA ARG A 288 4.48 -13.36 4.08
C ARG A 288 4.74 -12.68 2.75
N ILE A 289 4.06 -11.56 2.49
CA ILE A 289 4.23 -10.77 1.27
C ILE A 289 5.63 -10.16 1.23
N TRP A 290 6.10 -9.51 2.26
CA TRP A 290 7.42 -8.86 2.28
C TRP A 290 8.56 -9.86 2.10
N LYS A 291 8.45 -11.05 2.69
CA LYS A 291 9.41 -12.14 2.47
C LYS A 291 9.41 -12.58 0.99
N ALA A 292 8.23 -12.70 0.37
CA ALA A 292 8.12 -13.06 -1.04
C ALA A 292 8.64 -11.95 -1.97
N GLN A 293 8.39 -10.68 -1.64
CA GLN A 293 8.86 -9.52 -2.41
C GLN A 293 10.39 -9.31 -2.31
N GLY A 294 11.01 -9.59 -1.17
CA GLY A 294 12.45 -9.45 -0.94
C GLY A 294 12.98 -8.00 -0.97
N ILE A 295 12.11 -6.99 -0.78
CA ILE A 295 12.46 -5.57 -0.87
C ILE A 295 12.19 -4.78 0.43
N GLY A 296 11.94 -5.52 1.52
CA GLY A 296 11.60 -4.94 2.82
C GLY A 296 10.19 -4.37 2.89
N GLY A 297 9.90 -3.66 3.98
CA GLY A 297 8.61 -3.02 4.24
C GLY A 297 8.63 -2.16 5.49
N SER A 298 7.52 -1.49 5.79
CA SER A 298 7.33 -0.72 7.01
C SER A 298 5.98 -1.01 7.64
N MET A 299 5.97 -1.45 8.90
CA MET A 299 4.76 -1.58 9.70
C MET A 299 4.72 -0.52 10.78
N VAL A 300 3.57 0.15 10.91
CA VAL A 300 3.29 1.05 12.02
C VAL A 300 2.11 0.50 12.80
N ILE A 301 2.33 0.19 14.06
CA ILE A 301 1.30 -0.28 14.98
C ILE A 301 0.77 0.94 15.76
N VAL A 302 -0.53 1.17 15.67
CA VAL A 302 -1.21 2.23 16.41
C VAL A 302 -1.72 1.67 17.74
N ALA A 303 -0.88 1.79 18.76
CA ALA A 303 -1.21 1.32 20.11
C ALA A 303 -2.00 2.39 20.90
N SER A 304 -1.55 2.75 22.07
CA SER A 304 -2.13 3.80 22.94
C SER A 304 -1.13 4.16 24.03
N LYS A 305 -1.25 5.37 24.58
CA LYS A 305 -0.53 5.67 25.83
C LYS A 305 -0.88 4.69 26.96
N ASN A 306 -2.05 4.05 26.90
CA ASN A 306 -2.45 3.02 27.87
C ASN A 306 -1.62 1.74 27.81
N ALA A 307 -0.85 1.54 26.75
CA ALA A 307 0.17 0.49 26.69
C ALA A 307 1.35 0.77 27.61
N LEU A 308 1.61 2.05 27.93
CA LEU A 308 2.76 2.52 28.70
C LEU A 308 2.36 2.92 30.11
N ALA A 309 1.15 3.45 30.30
CA ALA A 309 0.64 3.92 31.59
C ALA A 309 -0.75 3.35 31.83
N ALA A 310 -0.91 2.62 32.93
CA ALA A 310 -2.18 2.00 33.31
C ALA A 310 -3.30 3.03 33.50
N GLY A 311 -4.49 2.65 33.07
CA GLY A 311 -5.71 3.41 33.28
C GLY A 311 -6.68 2.67 34.23
N LYS A 312 -7.46 3.41 35.01
CA LYS A 312 -8.52 2.82 35.84
C LYS A 312 -9.67 2.30 34.96
N ASN A 313 -10.21 1.13 35.29
CA ASN A 313 -11.35 0.50 34.62
C ASN A 313 -11.13 0.17 33.13
N VAL A 314 -9.89 -0.05 32.70
CA VAL A 314 -9.55 -0.38 31.29
C VAL A 314 -8.55 -1.54 31.21
N ALA A 315 -8.71 -2.54 32.09
CA ALA A 315 -7.76 -3.64 32.21
C ALA A 315 -7.61 -4.41 30.88
N ALA A 316 -8.71 -4.82 30.25
CA ALA A 316 -8.68 -5.53 28.96
C ALA A 316 -8.02 -4.70 27.85
N TYR A 317 -8.41 -3.44 27.73
CA TYR A 317 -7.87 -2.53 26.74
C TYR A 317 -6.37 -2.23 26.95
N SER A 318 -5.97 -1.87 28.17
CA SER A 318 -4.59 -1.52 28.46
C SER A 318 -3.63 -2.70 28.30
N SER A 319 -4.03 -3.89 28.76
CA SER A 319 -3.22 -5.10 28.60
C SER A 319 -3.10 -5.54 27.14
N ALA A 320 -4.18 -5.43 26.35
CA ALA A 320 -4.13 -5.71 24.93
C ALA A 320 -3.22 -4.70 24.19
N LYS A 321 -3.31 -3.39 24.50
CA LYS A 321 -2.42 -2.36 23.92
C LYS A 321 -0.95 -2.54 24.32
N ALA A 322 -0.67 -3.04 25.53
CA ALA A 322 0.68 -3.43 25.94
C ALA A 322 1.18 -4.65 25.16
N ALA A 323 0.31 -5.63 24.88
CA ALA A 323 0.65 -6.76 24.03
C ALA A 323 1.01 -6.32 22.59
N GLU A 324 0.30 -5.33 22.01
CA GLU A 324 0.64 -4.76 20.69
C GLU A 324 2.06 -4.16 20.66
N VAL A 325 2.44 -3.42 21.72
CA VAL A 325 3.79 -2.83 21.82
C VAL A 325 4.86 -3.92 21.90
N HIS A 326 4.60 -4.98 22.67
CA HIS A 326 5.54 -6.08 22.77
C HIS A 326 5.62 -6.91 21.49
N LEU A 327 4.48 -7.16 20.84
CA LEU A 327 4.41 -7.79 19.52
C LEU A 327 5.26 -7.02 18.50
N ALA A 328 5.15 -5.68 18.49
CA ALA A 328 5.94 -4.84 17.59
C ALA A 328 7.45 -5.04 17.76
N ARG A 329 7.93 -5.23 19.00
CA ARG A 329 9.35 -5.50 19.28
C ARG A 329 9.78 -6.87 18.75
N CYS A 330 8.97 -7.91 18.96
CA CYS A 330 9.24 -9.24 18.40
C CYS A 330 9.29 -9.17 16.85
N LEU A 331 8.32 -8.50 16.23
CA LEU A 331 8.27 -8.33 14.78
C LEU A 331 9.43 -7.47 14.24
N ALA A 332 9.94 -6.52 15.02
CA ALA A 332 11.11 -5.73 14.64
C ALA A 332 12.39 -6.59 14.58
N GLU A 333 12.56 -7.51 15.52
CA GLU A 333 13.67 -8.48 15.51
C GLU A 333 13.57 -9.43 14.32
N GLU A 334 12.40 -10.06 14.11
CA GLU A 334 12.19 -10.97 12.97
C GLU A 334 12.29 -10.26 11.62
N GLY A 335 11.79 -9.01 11.54
CA GLY A 335 11.75 -8.21 10.32
C GLY A 335 13.11 -7.73 9.83
N GLY A 336 14.07 -7.59 10.75
CA GLY A 336 15.40 -7.06 10.44
C GLY A 336 16.11 -7.84 9.33
N GLU A 337 16.02 -9.16 9.34
CA GLU A 337 16.66 -10.04 8.34
C GLU A 337 16.12 -9.86 6.92
N ILE A 338 14.84 -9.44 6.79
CA ILE A 338 14.18 -9.22 5.50
C ILE A 338 14.01 -7.73 5.17
N GLY A 339 14.67 -6.83 5.91
CA GLY A 339 14.63 -5.39 5.69
C GLY A 339 13.28 -4.74 6.07
N VAL A 340 12.50 -5.36 6.95
CA VAL A 340 11.22 -4.83 7.45
C VAL A 340 11.46 -4.05 8.74
N ARG A 341 10.89 -2.85 8.81
CA ARG A 341 10.88 -2.02 10.03
C ARG A 341 9.50 -2.08 10.68
N VAL A 342 9.45 -2.22 11.99
CA VAL A 342 8.21 -2.22 12.76
C VAL A 342 8.33 -1.23 13.91
N ASN A 343 7.44 -0.22 13.94
CA ASN A 343 7.44 0.83 14.96
C ASN A 343 6.04 1.07 15.50
N VAL A 344 5.95 1.72 16.63
CA VAL A 344 4.70 1.95 17.37
C VAL A 344 4.44 3.43 17.55
N VAL A 345 3.21 3.85 17.29
CA VAL A 345 2.68 5.15 17.68
C VAL A 345 1.69 4.95 18.83
N CYS A 346 1.87 5.69 19.92
CA CYS A 346 1.04 5.64 21.12
C CYS A 346 0.30 6.98 21.31
N PRO A 347 -0.88 7.17 20.72
CA PRO A 347 -1.69 8.36 20.94
C PRO A 347 -2.40 8.34 22.30
N ASP A 348 -2.78 9.52 22.80
CA ASP A 348 -3.75 9.66 23.88
C ASP A 348 -4.99 10.40 23.39
N ALA A 349 -6.16 9.98 23.86
CA ALA A 349 -7.45 10.67 23.82
C ALA A 349 -7.77 11.43 22.51
N VAL A 350 -7.67 10.77 21.37
CA VAL A 350 -8.10 11.31 20.08
C VAL A 350 -9.62 11.23 19.99
N LEU A 351 -10.31 12.29 20.47
CA LEU A 351 -11.77 12.26 20.61
C LEU A 351 -12.51 12.55 19.31
N ARG A 352 -12.01 13.50 18.52
CA ARG A 352 -12.71 13.97 17.32
C ARG A 352 -12.54 13.02 16.15
N GLY A 353 -13.65 12.76 15.44
CA GLY A 353 -13.64 11.95 14.21
C GLY A 353 -13.38 10.45 14.40
N SER A 354 -13.31 9.99 15.66
CA SER A 354 -13.08 8.59 15.99
C SER A 354 -14.39 7.91 16.40
N SER A 355 -14.77 6.84 15.71
CA SER A 355 -15.98 6.06 16.02
C SER A 355 -15.95 5.41 17.42
N ILE A 356 -14.78 5.22 18.01
CA ILE A 356 -14.64 4.72 19.39
C ILE A 356 -15.31 5.67 20.39
N TRP A 357 -15.20 7.00 20.16
CA TRP A 357 -15.75 8.01 21.05
C TRP A 357 -17.22 8.36 20.81
N ASP A 358 -17.80 7.90 19.70
CA ASP A 358 -19.23 8.02 19.40
C ASP A 358 -20.06 6.88 20.02
N THR A 359 -19.40 6.00 20.78
CA THR A 359 -19.96 4.83 21.42
C THR A 359 -20.10 5.00 22.94
N ARG A 360 -20.59 3.95 23.59
CA ARG A 360 -20.64 3.77 25.03
C ARG A 360 -19.31 4.09 25.77
N TRP A 361 -18.17 3.98 25.10
CA TRP A 361 -16.84 4.31 25.65
C TRP A 361 -16.76 5.73 26.24
N ARG A 362 -17.34 6.73 25.59
CA ARG A 362 -17.34 8.12 26.07
C ARG A 362 -18.04 8.23 27.42
N GLU A 363 -19.22 7.61 27.55
CA GLU A 363 -19.99 7.59 28.80
C GLU A 363 -19.28 6.83 29.93
N GLU A 364 -18.71 5.65 29.60
CA GLU A 364 -17.95 4.84 30.55
C GLU A 364 -16.74 5.57 31.09
N ARG A 365 -16.01 6.29 30.25
CA ARG A 365 -14.86 7.10 30.68
C ARG A 365 -15.27 8.29 31.52
N ALA A 366 -16.34 9.01 31.16
CA ALA A 366 -16.88 10.11 31.95
C ALA A 366 -17.29 9.62 33.33
N ARG A 367 -18.00 8.49 33.41
CA ARG A 367 -18.38 7.84 34.68
C ARG A 367 -17.15 7.46 35.52
N THR A 368 -16.11 6.93 34.92
CA THR A 368 -14.86 6.56 35.61
C THR A 368 -14.19 7.76 36.28
N TYR A 369 -14.31 8.94 35.67
CA TYR A 369 -13.72 10.18 36.21
C TYR A 369 -14.70 11.00 37.06
N GLY A 370 -15.99 10.64 37.14
CA GLY A 370 -17.00 11.38 37.88
C GLY A 370 -17.35 12.72 37.24
N ILE A 371 -17.30 12.83 35.94
CA ILE A 371 -17.57 14.05 35.17
C ILE A 371 -18.64 13.80 34.09
N ALA A 372 -19.23 14.86 33.54
CA ALA A 372 -20.13 14.74 32.39
C ALA A 372 -19.36 14.42 31.09
N PRO A 373 -19.99 13.68 30.14
CA PRO A 373 -19.32 13.32 28.87
C PRO A 373 -18.79 14.53 28.09
N GLU A 374 -19.44 15.68 28.16
CA GLU A 374 -19.05 16.92 27.50
C GLU A 374 -17.76 17.53 28.08
N GLN A 375 -17.43 17.20 29.30
CA GLN A 375 -16.23 17.68 29.99
C GLN A 375 -14.98 16.85 29.69
N LEU A 376 -15.13 15.69 29.04
CA LEU A 376 -14.01 14.78 28.78
C LEU A 376 -12.89 15.42 27.96
N GLU A 377 -13.21 16.19 26.92
CA GLU A 377 -12.20 16.80 26.06
C GLU A 377 -11.34 17.77 26.86
N GLU A 378 -11.95 18.62 27.67
CA GLU A 378 -11.24 19.54 28.55
C GLU A 378 -10.44 18.80 29.63
N PHE A 379 -11.04 17.78 30.24
CA PHE A 379 -10.35 16.94 31.23
C PHE A 379 -9.09 16.29 30.66
N TYR A 380 -9.15 15.74 29.46
CA TYR A 380 -8.00 15.14 28.80
C TYR A 380 -6.96 16.20 28.43
N ARG A 381 -7.38 17.36 27.92
CA ARG A 381 -6.50 18.49 27.62
C ARG A 381 -5.72 18.95 28.85
N GLN A 382 -6.37 19.11 29.98
CA GLN A 382 -5.75 19.61 31.20
C GLN A 382 -4.71 18.66 31.82
N ARG A 383 -4.77 17.37 31.56
CA ARG A 383 -3.79 16.43 32.12
C ARG A 383 -2.49 16.33 31.28
N THR A 384 -2.48 16.85 30.06
CA THR A 384 -1.26 16.87 29.22
C THR A 384 -0.33 18.01 29.66
N THR A 385 0.98 17.86 29.45
CA THR A 385 1.96 18.91 29.78
C THR A 385 1.77 20.14 28.91
N LEU A 386 1.48 19.97 27.62
CA LEU A 386 1.29 21.07 26.66
C LEU A 386 -0.09 21.72 26.74
N LYS A 387 -1.04 21.14 27.48
CA LYS A 387 -2.46 21.60 27.57
C LYS A 387 -3.14 21.65 26.20
N VAL A 388 -2.89 20.68 25.36
CA VAL A 388 -3.44 20.55 23.99
C VAL A 388 -4.33 19.32 23.86
N ASN A 389 -5.25 19.36 22.89
CA ASN A 389 -5.95 18.19 22.39
C ASN A 389 -5.09 17.53 21.29
N VAL A 390 -5.21 16.22 21.16
CA VAL A 390 -4.58 15.45 20.09
C VAL A 390 -5.66 15.12 19.05
N PHE A 391 -5.36 15.41 17.79
CA PHE A 391 -6.24 15.16 16.66
C PHE A 391 -5.75 13.98 15.83
N PRO A 392 -6.61 13.35 15.02
CA PRO A 392 -6.20 12.28 14.11
C PRO A 392 -5.05 12.67 13.19
N GLU A 393 -5.02 13.93 12.75
CA GLU A 393 -4.00 14.50 11.87
C GLU A 393 -2.61 14.53 12.54
N ASP A 394 -2.55 14.83 13.83
CA ASP A 394 -1.29 14.83 14.61
C ASP A 394 -0.69 13.41 14.67
N VAL A 395 -1.56 12.41 14.84
CA VAL A 395 -1.15 11.00 14.85
C VAL A 395 -0.72 10.55 13.46
N ALA A 396 -1.40 11.01 12.40
CA ALA A 396 -1.07 10.69 11.02
C ALA A 396 0.33 11.20 10.61
N GLU A 397 0.78 12.35 11.13
CA GLU A 397 2.15 12.85 10.92
C GLU A 397 3.21 11.91 11.54
N ALA A 398 2.97 11.44 12.75
CA ALA A 398 3.86 10.48 13.40
C ALA A 398 3.89 9.12 12.65
N ILE A 399 2.74 8.68 12.14
CA ILE A 399 2.62 7.48 11.31
C ILE A 399 3.39 7.67 10.00
N LEU A 400 3.24 8.81 9.31
CA LEU A 400 3.99 9.13 8.10
C LEU A 400 5.51 9.07 8.34
N PHE A 401 6.00 9.62 9.45
CA PHE A 401 7.42 9.55 9.80
C PHE A 401 7.91 8.11 9.82
N PHE A 402 7.21 7.19 10.51
CA PHE A 402 7.59 5.79 10.56
C PHE A 402 7.34 5.02 9.26
N ALA A 403 6.31 5.39 8.50
CA ALA A 403 5.99 4.76 7.22
C ALA A 403 7.02 5.10 6.12
N SER A 404 7.66 6.26 6.21
CA SER A 404 8.56 6.79 5.19
C SER A 404 10.04 6.43 5.42
N ASP A 405 10.87 6.78 4.43
CA ASP A 405 12.32 6.59 4.50
C ASP A 405 13.01 7.57 5.48
N ARG A 406 12.28 8.55 6.03
CA ARG A 406 12.78 9.42 7.12
C ARG A 406 13.22 8.62 8.34
N SER A 407 12.55 7.50 8.60
CA SER A 407 12.86 6.57 9.69
C SER A 407 13.58 5.31 9.22
N ALA A 408 14.33 5.38 8.12
CA ALA A 408 15.01 4.21 7.52
C ALA A 408 15.99 3.46 8.45
N LYS A 409 16.40 4.08 9.54
CA LYS A 409 17.30 3.49 10.55
C LYS A 409 16.60 3.24 11.89
N THR A 410 15.24 3.24 11.90
CA THR A 410 14.47 3.07 13.15
C THR A 410 13.54 1.88 13.04
N THR A 411 13.70 0.91 13.93
CA THR A 411 12.81 -0.23 14.13
C THR A 411 12.68 -0.53 15.63
N GLY A 412 11.56 -1.07 16.10
CA GLY A 412 11.27 -1.30 17.50
C GLY A 412 11.02 -0.01 18.32
N GLY A 413 10.98 1.14 17.66
CA GLY A 413 10.78 2.44 18.28
C GLY A 413 9.33 2.69 18.73
N ILE A 414 9.16 3.50 19.76
CA ILE A 414 7.86 3.97 20.26
C ILE A 414 7.85 5.49 20.21
N LEU A 415 6.80 6.04 19.61
CA LEU A 415 6.55 7.50 19.58
C LEU A 415 5.19 7.79 20.21
N THR A 416 5.19 8.59 21.29
CA THR A 416 3.96 9.05 21.90
C THR A 416 3.46 10.34 21.22
N VAL A 417 2.16 10.37 20.93
CA VAL A 417 1.44 11.55 20.43
C VAL A 417 0.32 11.85 21.42
N ASP A 418 0.67 12.47 22.55
CA ASP A 418 -0.18 12.56 23.73
C ASP A 418 -0.18 13.94 24.43
N GLY A 419 0.44 14.95 23.81
CA GLY A 419 0.60 16.27 24.40
C GLY A 419 1.47 16.29 25.67
N GLY A 420 2.21 15.20 25.92
CA GLY A 420 3.06 15.02 27.10
C GLY A 420 2.26 14.56 28.33
N VAL A 421 1.86 13.30 28.38
CA VAL A 421 1.28 12.67 29.58
C VAL A 421 2.42 12.14 30.46
N PRO A 422 2.74 12.75 31.63
CA PRO A 422 3.95 12.42 32.40
C PRO A 422 4.08 10.95 32.81
N THR A 423 2.96 10.27 33.07
CA THR A 423 2.94 8.85 33.43
C THR A 423 3.26 7.91 32.26
N ALA A 424 3.23 8.40 31.04
CA ALA A 424 3.50 7.63 29.82
C ALA A 424 4.88 7.94 29.20
N TYR A 425 5.72 8.72 29.86
CA TYR A 425 7.08 8.97 29.37
C TYR A 425 7.86 7.65 29.30
N VAL A 426 8.37 7.33 28.11
CA VAL A 426 9.20 6.16 27.86
C VAL A 426 10.59 6.43 28.45
N ARG A 427 11.08 5.50 29.30
CA ARG A 427 12.42 5.55 29.91
C ARG A 427 13.32 4.53 29.27
#